data_a35f153ab97b4be466a04b54d52661ba
#
_entry.id   a35f153ab97b4be466a04b54d52661ba
#
_cell.length_a   1.000
_cell.length_b   1.000
_cell.length_c   1.000
_cell.angle_alpha   90.00
_cell.angle_beta   90.00
_cell.angle_gamma   90.00
#
_symmetry.space_group_name_H-M   'P 1'
#
loop_
_entity.id
_entity.type
_entity.pdbx_description
1 polymer ?
#
loop_
_entity_poly.entity_id
_entity_poly.type
_entity_poly.pdbx_seq_one_letter_code
_entity_poly.pdbx_strand_id
1 'polypeptide(L)'
;MVQTYTIEFSRYQQLEKELRYALNNTEKEEIKQWARCTALVFPKITFRRAKNVAEVIGITAKGTAVESKNFITAGLERRLFSHAKQRTIDLGVFTIESYQCIRGLSKNIKVMVNENPKKMGIQMFLAMMGFNIGGGGIDGDGGIPDLDLLISIGHHRSIFTHSVLPMIIIEGVFISLIGLVNLVHNNLPSKHDPLWDDIKRNNESVLESFYTGMSLGLAYHLGIDATIQGGGSYNDLPFSTTNFGHRLIAGLNSITEFIDSSKSKILHR
;
A
#
# COMPACT_ATOMS: atom_id res chain seq x y z
N MET A 1 -15.77 -17.28 -27.32
CA MET A 1 -14.92 -16.80 -28.40
C MET A 1 -13.97 -15.76 -27.82
N VAL A 2 -12.74 -16.12 -27.52
CA VAL A 2 -11.72 -15.21 -27.00
C VAL A 2 -11.21 -14.42 -28.19
N GLN A 3 -11.58 -13.13 -28.30
CA GLN A 3 -10.92 -12.23 -29.24
C GLN A 3 -9.48 -12.06 -28.77
N THR A 4 -8.57 -12.75 -29.41
CA THR A 4 -7.13 -12.50 -29.31
C THR A 4 -6.90 -11.12 -29.91
N TYR A 5 -6.62 -10.13 -29.07
CA TYR A 5 -6.14 -8.84 -29.52
C TYR A 5 -4.68 -9.00 -29.97
N THR A 6 -4.49 -9.50 -31.17
CA THR A 6 -3.25 -9.26 -31.91
C THR A 6 -3.28 -7.78 -32.24
N ILE A 7 -2.47 -6.99 -31.52
CA ILE A 7 -2.15 -5.62 -31.95
C ILE A 7 -1.52 -5.79 -33.33
N GLU A 8 -2.21 -5.35 -34.37
CA GLU A 8 -1.66 -5.39 -35.71
C GLU A 8 -0.31 -4.66 -35.69
N PHE A 9 0.70 -5.22 -36.29
CA PHE A 9 2.07 -4.65 -36.30
C PHE A 9 2.08 -3.19 -36.80
N SER A 10 1.18 -2.83 -37.69
CA SER A 10 0.90 -1.46 -38.12
C SER A 10 0.49 -0.52 -36.99
N ARG A 11 -0.36 -0.98 -36.09
CA ARG A 11 -0.81 -0.18 -34.92
C ARG A 11 0.32 0.02 -33.90
N TYR A 12 1.14 -1.00 -33.67
CA TYR A 12 2.33 -0.84 -32.83
C TYR A 12 3.28 0.22 -33.37
N GLN A 13 3.57 0.19 -34.68
CA GLN A 13 4.40 1.21 -35.34
C GLN A 13 3.80 2.62 -35.24
N GLN A 14 2.47 2.74 -35.32
CA GLN A 14 1.78 4.01 -35.12
C GLN A 14 1.99 4.52 -33.71
N LEU A 15 1.72 3.71 -32.68
CA LEU A 15 1.92 4.07 -31.27
C LEU A 15 3.36 4.49 -30.97
N GLU A 16 4.35 3.78 -31.55
CA GLU A 16 5.76 4.13 -31.42
C GLU A 16 6.06 5.50 -32.03
N LYS A 17 5.55 5.79 -33.22
CA LYS A 17 5.71 7.09 -33.90
C LYS A 17 5.09 8.22 -33.10
N GLU A 18 3.88 8.01 -32.54
CA GLU A 18 3.17 8.97 -31.73
C GLU A 18 3.93 9.26 -30.42
N LEU A 19 4.46 8.21 -29.75
CA LEU A 19 5.30 8.37 -28.57
C LEU A 19 6.57 9.17 -28.89
N ARG A 20 7.28 8.82 -29.97
CA ARG A 20 8.47 9.55 -30.41
C ARG A 20 8.14 11.01 -30.74
N TYR A 21 7.01 11.26 -31.39
CA TYR A 21 6.53 12.62 -31.67
C TYR A 21 6.32 13.39 -30.37
N ALA A 22 5.58 12.82 -29.40
CA ALA A 22 5.34 13.46 -28.12
C ALA A 22 6.64 13.79 -27.39
N LEU A 23 7.58 12.83 -27.31
CA LEU A 23 8.87 13.04 -26.65
C LEU A 23 9.73 14.11 -27.32
N ASN A 24 9.71 14.18 -28.66
CA ASN A 24 10.46 15.18 -29.43
C ASN A 24 9.85 16.60 -29.33
N ASN A 25 8.53 16.70 -29.09
CA ASN A 25 7.82 17.97 -28.95
C ASN A 25 7.66 18.42 -27.50
N THR A 26 8.07 17.59 -26.54
CA THR A 26 8.07 17.98 -25.14
C THR A 26 9.11 19.07 -24.88
N GLU A 27 8.69 20.19 -24.34
CA GLU A 27 9.58 21.30 -24.01
C GLU A 27 10.52 20.94 -22.84
N LYS A 28 11.75 21.47 -22.87
CA LYS A 28 12.72 21.25 -21.77
C LYS A 28 12.18 21.70 -20.41
N GLU A 29 11.37 22.75 -20.40
CA GLU A 29 10.77 23.27 -19.14
C GLU A 29 9.71 22.33 -18.60
N GLU A 30 8.92 21.66 -19.43
CA GLU A 30 7.97 20.63 -19.00
C GLU A 30 8.68 19.42 -18.38
N ILE A 31 9.78 18.96 -19.01
CA ILE A 31 10.62 17.88 -18.45
C ILE A 31 11.20 18.29 -17.11
N LYS A 32 11.74 19.51 -17.00
CA LYS A 32 12.26 20.02 -15.73
C LYS A 32 11.19 20.13 -14.67
N GLN A 33 9.99 20.56 -15.03
CA GLN A 33 8.86 20.64 -14.11
C GLN A 33 8.45 19.25 -13.64
N TRP A 34 8.31 18.28 -14.53
CA TRP A 34 8.04 16.89 -14.19
C TRP A 34 9.13 16.32 -13.26
N ALA A 35 10.41 16.51 -13.58
CA ALA A 35 11.52 16.05 -12.75
C ALA A 35 11.54 16.69 -11.36
N ARG A 36 11.26 18.01 -11.25
CA ARG A 36 11.10 18.69 -9.96
C ARG A 36 9.93 18.15 -9.16
N CYS A 37 8.77 17.95 -9.80
CA CYS A 37 7.62 17.36 -9.15
C CYS A 37 7.95 15.96 -8.62
N THR A 38 8.59 15.12 -9.45
CA THR A 38 9.07 13.78 -9.07
C THR A 38 10.02 13.84 -7.88
N ALA A 39 11.01 14.73 -7.89
CA ALA A 39 11.95 14.88 -6.78
C ALA A 39 11.26 15.31 -5.47
N LEU A 40 10.21 16.12 -5.55
CA LEU A 40 9.46 16.60 -4.38
C LEU A 40 8.44 15.58 -3.85
N VAL A 41 8.07 14.57 -4.64
CA VAL A 41 7.13 13.54 -4.23
C VAL A 41 7.69 12.70 -3.09
N PHE A 42 8.94 12.25 -3.18
CA PHE A 42 9.55 11.37 -2.18
C PHE A 42 9.61 11.99 -0.78
N PRO A 43 10.11 13.21 -0.58
CA PRO A 43 10.05 13.87 0.73
C PRO A 43 8.62 14.01 1.28
N LYS A 44 7.63 14.32 0.43
CA LYS A 44 6.24 14.44 0.86
C LYS A 44 5.68 13.11 1.36
N ILE A 45 5.91 12.02 0.60
CA ILE A 45 5.51 10.67 1.00
C ILE A 45 6.19 10.28 2.31
N THR A 46 7.50 10.47 2.40
CA THR A 46 8.28 10.14 3.61
C THR A 46 7.75 10.89 4.83
N PHE A 47 7.51 12.20 4.71
CA PHE A 47 6.97 13.01 5.80
C PHE A 47 5.57 12.55 6.22
N ARG A 48 4.68 12.27 5.26
CA ARG A 48 3.34 11.76 5.55
C ARG A 48 3.40 10.43 6.30
N ARG A 49 4.23 9.48 5.85
CA ARG A 49 4.38 8.17 6.49
C ARG A 49 5.02 8.28 7.87
N ALA A 50 6.03 9.12 8.03
CA ALA A 50 6.62 9.41 9.34
C ALA A 50 5.58 9.98 10.30
N LYS A 51 4.69 10.88 9.82
CA LYS A 51 3.56 11.38 10.61
C LYS A 51 2.59 10.26 10.99
N ASN A 52 2.23 9.38 10.05
CA ASN A 52 1.35 8.25 10.34
C ASN A 52 1.97 7.30 11.39
N VAL A 53 3.27 6.99 11.29
CA VAL A 53 3.99 6.20 12.30
C VAL A 53 3.95 6.88 13.66
N ALA A 54 4.25 8.18 13.73
CA ALA A 54 4.20 8.94 14.98
C ALA A 54 2.79 8.96 15.60
N GLU A 55 1.75 9.08 14.77
CA GLU A 55 0.36 9.03 15.19
C GLU A 55 0.00 7.65 15.78
N VAL A 56 0.40 6.57 15.11
CA VAL A 56 0.19 5.18 15.58
C VAL A 56 0.91 4.96 16.91
N ILE A 57 2.17 5.39 17.03
CA ILE A 57 2.94 5.31 18.29
C ILE A 57 2.21 6.08 19.40
N GLY A 58 1.76 7.30 19.11
CA GLY A 58 1.04 8.13 20.08
C GLY A 58 -0.26 7.51 20.56
N ILE A 59 -1.06 6.95 19.64
CA ILE A 59 -2.31 6.25 19.98
C ILE A 59 -2.02 5.00 20.82
N THR A 60 -1.03 4.21 20.42
CA THR A 60 -0.65 2.98 21.12
C THR A 60 -0.14 3.28 22.53
N ALA A 61 0.76 4.26 22.67
CA ALA A 61 1.30 4.67 23.98
C ALA A 61 0.19 5.20 24.89
N LYS A 62 -0.71 6.05 24.37
CA LYS A 62 -1.86 6.55 25.13
C LYS A 62 -2.80 5.42 25.56
N GLY A 63 -3.13 4.52 24.65
CA GLY A 63 -3.98 3.36 24.92
C GLY A 63 -3.38 2.47 26.01
N THR A 64 -2.08 2.17 25.91
CA THR A 64 -1.36 1.37 26.91
C THR A 64 -1.34 2.05 28.28
N ALA A 65 -1.08 3.35 28.33
CA ALA A 65 -1.07 4.12 29.58
C ALA A 65 -2.44 4.13 30.27
N VAL A 66 -3.52 4.36 29.49
CA VAL A 66 -4.90 4.33 30.00
C VAL A 66 -5.24 2.94 30.52
N GLU A 67 -4.90 1.89 29.77
CA GLU A 67 -5.20 0.52 30.15
C GLU A 67 -4.41 0.07 31.38
N SER A 68 -3.14 0.43 31.49
CA SER A 68 -2.33 0.16 32.68
C SER A 68 -2.91 0.86 33.89
N LYS A 69 -3.34 2.11 33.77
CA LYS A 69 -4.02 2.83 34.84
C LYS A 69 -5.31 2.12 35.28
N ASN A 70 -6.15 1.73 34.31
CA ASN A 70 -7.41 1.04 34.57
C ASN A 70 -7.19 -0.30 35.30
N PHE A 71 -6.19 -1.06 34.85
CA PHE A 71 -5.82 -2.34 35.46
C PHE A 71 -5.33 -2.17 36.91
N ILE A 72 -4.43 -1.21 37.14
CA ILE A 72 -3.91 -0.90 38.47
C ILE A 72 -5.06 -0.46 39.39
N THR A 73 -5.93 0.44 38.92
CA THR A 73 -7.09 0.91 39.70
C THR A 73 -8.04 -0.23 40.04
N ALA A 74 -8.35 -1.11 39.07
CA ALA A 74 -9.18 -2.28 39.28
C ALA A 74 -8.55 -3.26 40.30
N GLY A 75 -7.22 -3.39 40.30
CA GLY A 75 -6.48 -4.18 41.29
C GLY A 75 -6.57 -3.59 42.69
N LEU A 76 -6.34 -2.29 42.83
CA LEU A 76 -6.44 -1.57 44.10
C LEU A 76 -7.87 -1.61 44.70
N GLU A 77 -8.88 -1.53 43.85
CA GLU A 77 -10.28 -1.59 44.23
C GLU A 77 -10.84 -3.02 44.34
N ARG A 78 -9.98 -4.05 44.16
CA ARG A 78 -10.38 -5.48 44.15
C ARG A 78 -11.45 -5.82 43.11
N ARG A 79 -11.49 -5.10 41.99
CA ARG A 79 -12.48 -5.26 40.91
C ARG A 79 -11.89 -5.90 39.66
N LEU A 80 -10.81 -6.68 39.75
CA LEU A 80 -10.15 -7.30 38.58
C LEU A 80 -11.11 -8.18 37.78
N PHE A 81 -12.00 -8.91 38.44
CA PHE A 81 -12.99 -9.72 37.74
C PHE A 81 -13.99 -8.89 36.96
N SER A 82 -14.46 -7.78 37.52
CA SER A 82 -15.35 -6.84 36.77
C SER A 82 -14.65 -6.18 35.60
N HIS A 83 -13.37 -5.83 35.75
CA HIS A 83 -12.54 -5.30 34.67
C HIS A 83 -12.37 -6.33 33.55
N ALA A 84 -12.02 -7.58 33.87
CA ALA A 84 -11.91 -8.66 32.88
C ALA A 84 -13.24 -8.93 32.16
N LYS A 85 -14.36 -8.95 32.91
CA LYS A 85 -15.70 -9.08 32.32
C LYS A 85 -16.01 -7.95 31.33
N GLN A 86 -15.71 -6.69 31.72
CA GLN A 86 -15.93 -5.54 30.82
C GLN A 86 -15.10 -5.67 29.55
N ARG A 87 -13.84 -6.10 29.64
CA ARG A 87 -12.99 -6.33 28.47
C ARG A 87 -13.53 -7.42 27.54
N THR A 88 -14.12 -8.46 28.10
CA THR A 88 -14.79 -9.50 27.28
C THR A 88 -15.99 -8.93 26.54
N ILE A 89 -16.76 -8.05 27.18
CA ILE A 89 -17.89 -7.35 26.56
C ILE A 89 -17.38 -6.43 25.44
N ASP A 90 -16.33 -5.64 25.70
CA ASP A 90 -15.73 -4.72 24.72
C ASP A 90 -15.23 -5.46 23.47
N LEU A 91 -14.59 -6.64 23.65
CA LEU A 91 -14.20 -7.52 22.56
C LEU A 91 -15.40 -8.03 21.76
N GLY A 92 -16.49 -8.39 22.45
CA GLY A 92 -17.74 -8.80 21.79
C GLY A 92 -18.34 -7.68 20.95
N VAL A 93 -18.40 -6.46 21.48
CA VAL A 93 -18.87 -5.27 20.74
C VAL A 93 -17.97 -5.02 19.52
N PHE A 94 -16.65 -5.01 19.71
CA PHE A 94 -15.69 -4.84 18.61
C PHE A 94 -15.89 -5.87 17.49
N THR A 95 -16.13 -7.13 17.86
CA THR A 95 -16.40 -8.21 16.88
C THR A 95 -17.68 -7.94 16.08
N ILE A 96 -18.75 -7.47 16.73
CA ILE A 96 -20.02 -7.13 16.09
C ILE A 96 -19.83 -5.93 15.14
N GLU A 97 -19.14 -4.88 15.58
CA GLU A 97 -18.85 -3.70 14.76
C GLU A 97 -17.99 -4.05 13.55
N SER A 98 -16.96 -4.88 13.73
CA SER A 98 -16.13 -5.39 12.65
C SER A 98 -16.95 -6.18 11.62
N TYR A 99 -17.85 -7.05 12.08
CA TYR A 99 -18.76 -7.78 11.19
C TYR A 99 -19.69 -6.84 10.40
N GLN A 100 -20.25 -5.81 11.06
CA GLN A 100 -21.10 -4.84 10.40
C GLN A 100 -20.33 -4.04 9.35
N CYS A 101 -19.08 -3.67 9.63
CA CYS A 101 -18.18 -3.00 8.70
C CYS A 101 -17.91 -3.89 7.45
N ILE A 102 -17.56 -5.16 7.65
CA ILE A 102 -17.34 -6.12 6.56
C ILE A 102 -18.62 -6.31 5.72
N ARG A 103 -19.78 -6.42 6.37
CA ARG A 103 -21.06 -6.53 5.66
C ARG A 103 -21.37 -5.28 4.83
N GLY A 104 -21.10 -4.09 5.39
CA GLY A 104 -21.25 -2.82 4.67
C GLY A 104 -20.33 -2.74 3.45
N LEU A 105 -19.06 -3.12 3.61
CA LEU A 105 -18.08 -3.18 2.53
C LEU A 105 -18.54 -4.14 1.42
N SER A 106 -18.99 -5.35 1.77
CA SER A 106 -19.51 -6.33 0.82
C SER A 106 -20.69 -5.80 0.01
N LYS A 107 -21.60 -5.06 0.67
CA LYS A 107 -22.74 -4.40 -0.01
C LYS A 107 -22.27 -3.34 -0.99
N ASN A 108 -21.32 -2.50 -0.60
CA ASN A 108 -20.77 -1.46 -1.46
C ASN A 108 -20.02 -2.05 -2.68
N ILE A 109 -19.22 -3.09 -2.46
CA ILE A 109 -18.56 -3.83 -3.56
C ILE A 109 -19.62 -4.37 -4.54
N LYS A 110 -20.71 -4.97 -4.04
CA LYS A 110 -21.79 -5.48 -4.91
C LYS A 110 -22.43 -4.39 -5.76
N VAL A 111 -22.66 -3.19 -5.20
CA VAL A 111 -23.19 -2.05 -5.96
C VAL A 111 -22.19 -1.63 -7.04
N MET A 112 -20.91 -1.47 -6.71
CA MET A 112 -19.86 -1.07 -7.66
C MET A 112 -19.67 -2.10 -8.79
N VAL A 113 -19.75 -3.41 -8.47
CA VAL A 113 -19.70 -4.47 -9.47
C VAL A 113 -20.91 -4.40 -10.42
N ASN A 114 -22.10 -4.11 -9.91
CA ASN A 114 -23.30 -3.98 -10.74
C ASN A 114 -23.26 -2.74 -11.66
N GLU A 115 -22.68 -1.62 -11.19
CA GLU A 115 -22.57 -0.40 -11.98
C GLU A 115 -21.55 -0.50 -13.13
N ASN A 116 -20.40 -1.10 -12.86
CA ASN A 116 -19.35 -1.29 -13.88
C ASN A 116 -18.55 -2.58 -13.63
N PRO A 117 -19.07 -3.75 -14.02
CA PRO A 117 -18.45 -5.05 -13.71
C PRO A 117 -17.06 -5.20 -14.34
N LYS A 118 -16.86 -4.68 -15.56
CA LYS A 118 -15.56 -4.77 -16.25
C LYS A 118 -14.47 -3.97 -15.52
N LYS A 119 -14.77 -2.72 -15.18
CA LYS A 119 -13.83 -1.85 -14.47
C LYS A 119 -13.51 -2.44 -13.10
N MET A 120 -14.52 -2.85 -12.35
CA MET A 120 -14.36 -3.43 -11.03
C MET A 120 -13.57 -4.74 -11.06
N GLY A 121 -13.83 -5.60 -12.05
CA GLY A 121 -13.07 -6.84 -12.25
C GLY A 121 -11.58 -6.57 -12.49
N ILE A 122 -11.24 -5.60 -13.33
CA ILE A 122 -9.85 -5.20 -13.59
C ILE A 122 -9.21 -4.65 -12.30
N GLN A 123 -9.89 -3.77 -11.58
CA GLN A 123 -9.36 -3.18 -10.34
C GLN A 123 -9.14 -4.24 -9.25
N MET A 124 -10.06 -5.17 -9.07
CA MET A 124 -9.90 -6.30 -8.14
C MET A 124 -8.74 -7.21 -8.55
N PHE A 125 -8.63 -7.54 -9.83
CA PHE A 125 -7.51 -8.34 -10.34
C PHE A 125 -6.17 -7.68 -10.06
N LEU A 126 -6.06 -6.37 -10.34
CA LEU A 126 -4.84 -5.58 -10.08
C LEU A 126 -4.53 -5.50 -8.59
N ALA A 127 -5.54 -5.30 -7.75
CA ALA A 127 -5.35 -5.31 -6.30
C ALA A 127 -4.88 -6.68 -5.78
N MET A 128 -5.43 -7.78 -6.31
CA MET A 128 -4.96 -9.14 -5.97
C MET A 128 -3.53 -9.38 -6.43
N MET A 129 -3.16 -8.96 -7.64
CA MET A 129 -1.77 -9.03 -8.11
C MET A 129 -0.84 -8.22 -7.20
N GLY A 130 -1.24 -6.99 -6.88
CA GLY A 130 -0.51 -6.14 -5.95
C GLY A 130 -0.32 -6.81 -4.59
N PHE A 131 -1.39 -7.38 -4.02
CA PHE A 131 -1.34 -8.08 -2.73
C PHE A 131 -0.33 -9.23 -2.73
N ASN A 132 -0.33 -10.05 -3.78
CA ASN A 132 0.64 -11.13 -3.89
C ASN A 132 2.09 -10.63 -4.01
N ILE A 133 2.31 -9.55 -4.77
CA ILE A 133 3.65 -8.95 -4.89
C ILE A 133 4.07 -8.27 -3.58
N GLY A 134 3.15 -7.59 -2.91
CA GLY A 134 3.42 -6.88 -1.66
C GLY A 134 3.70 -7.80 -0.48
N GLY A 135 2.98 -8.91 -0.36
CA GLY A 135 2.99 -9.75 0.83
C GLY A 135 3.25 -11.25 0.61
N GLY A 136 3.52 -11.68 -0.62
CA GLY A 136 3.80 -13.10 -0.93
C GLY A 136 2.55 -13.98 -1.02
N GLY A 137 1.35 -13.39 -0.89
CA GLY A 137 0.10 -14.15 -0.94
C GLY A 137 -0.52 -14.40 0.43
N ILE A 138 -1.45 -15.36 0.50
CA ILE A 138 -2.23 -15.65 1.73
C ILE A 138 -1.38 -16.39 2.79
N ASP A 139 -0.41 -17.18 2.36
CA ASP A 139 0.54 -17.88 3.24
C ASP A 139 1.59 -16.94 3.86
N GLY A 140 1.76 -15.75 3.26
CA GLY A 140 2.72 -14.77 3.73
C GLY A 140 4.17 -15.14 3.41
N ASP A 141 4.39 -16.08 2.49
CA ASP A 141 5.72 -16.46 2.03
C ASP A 141 6.04 -15.78 0.70
N GLY A 142 7.17 -15.10 0.62
CA GLY A 142 7.60 -14.37 -0.58
C GLY A 142 7.16 -12.89 -0.60
N GLY A 143 7.05 -12.33 -1.81
CA GLY A 143 6.72 -10.91 -2.00
C GLY A 143 7.90 -9.97 -1.77
N ILE A 144 7.60 -8.68 -1.61
CA ILE A 144 8.61 -7.64 -1.39
C ILE A 144 9.45 -7.87 -0.13
N PRO A 145 8.85 -8.28 1.02
CA PRO A 145 9.65 -8.53 2.21
C PRO A 145 10.77 -9.55 1.99
N ASP A 146 10.46 -10.65 1.32
CA ASP A 146 11.39 -11.75 1.12
C ASP A 146 12.38 -11.55 -0.05
N LEU A 147 12.35 -10.40 -0.71
CA LEU A 147 13.37 -10.07 -1.72
C LEU A 147 14.79 -10.03 -1.15
N ASP A 148 14.96 -9.82 0.15
CA ASP A 148 16.25 -9.86 0.82
C ASP A 148 16.85 -11.28 0.87
N LEU A 149 16.04 -12.33 0.80
CA LEU A 149 16.51 -13.71 0.66
C LEU A 149 17.28 -13.95 -0.65
N LEU A 150 17.03 -13.14 -1.69
CA LEU A 150 17.81 -13.21 -2.94
C LEU A 150 19.25 -12.77 -2.74
N ILE A 151 19.52 -11.96 -1.72
CA ILE A 151 20.88 -11.49 -1.39
C ILE A 151 21.60 -12.53 -0.53
N SER A 152 21.03 -12.91 0.59
CA SER A 152 21.46 -14.07 1.39
C SER A 152 20.48 -14.32 2.56
N ILE A 153 20.44 -15.55 3.06
CA ILE A 153 19.65 -15.92 4.26
C ILE A 153 20.07 -15.07 5.48
N GLY A 154 21.33 -14.65 5.56
CA GLY A 154 21.83 -13.82 6.66
C GLY A 154 21.30 -12.37 6.64
N HIS A 155 20.70 -11.93 5.53
CA HIS A 155 20.08 -10.60 5.39
C HIS A 155 18.55 -10.64 5.48
N HIS A 156 17.98 -11.82 5.72
CA HIS A 156 16.54 -11.95 5.92
C HIS A 156 16.06 -11.03 7.05
N ARG A 157 14.95 -10.31 6.77
CA ARG A 157 14.40 -9.26 7.62
C ARG A 157 15.22 -7.96 7.65
N SER A 158 15.67 -7.56 6.46
CA SER A 158 16.21 -6.23 6.25
C SER A 158 15.15 -5.15 6.49
N ILE A 159 15.50 -4.03 7.12
CA ILE A 159 14.60 -2.88 7.26
C ILE A 159 14.20 -2.30 5.90
N PHE A 160 15.00 -2.51 4.87
CA PHE A 160 14.69 -2.05 3.51
C PHE A 160 13.51 -2.79 2.90
N THR A 161 13.28 -4.05 3.27
CA THR A 161 12.21 -4.88 2.73
C THR A 161 11.06 -5.09 3.73
N HIS A 162 11.38 -5.18 5.03
CA HIS A 162 10.42 -5.43 6.11
C HIS A 162 9.96 -4.14 6.82
N SER A 163 9.82 -3.04 6.10
CA SER A 163 9.29 -1.78 6.61
C SER A 163 8.41 -1.08 5.59
N VAL A 164 7.98 0.15 5.92
CA VAL A 164 7.25 1.02 4.99
C VAL A 164 8.11 1.55 3.83
N LEU A 165 9.44 1.37 3.85
CA LEU A 165 10.36 1.95 2.86
C LEU A 165 10.09 1.50 1.42
N PRO A 166 9.87 0.20 1.11
CA PRO A 166 9.53 -0.23 -0.24
C PRO A 166 8.33 0.53 -0.80
N MET A 167 7.30 0.71 0.02
CA MET A 167 6.09 1.38 -0.44
C MET A 167 6.26 2.88 -0.64
N ILE A 168 7.19 3.53 0.06
CA ILE A 168 7.57 4.92 -0.22
C ILE A 168 8.15 5.03 -1.62
N ILE A 169 9.05 4.10 -1.98
CA ILE A 169 9.69 4.09 -3.29
C ILE A 169 8.66 3.80 -4.39
N ILE A 170 7.87 2.75 -4.23
CA ILE A 170 6.86 2.33 -5.21
C ILE A 170 5.81 3.42 -5.43
N GLU A 171 5.33 4.04 -4.37
CA GLU A 171 4.38 5.15 -4.47
C GLU A 171 4.97 6.34 -5.22
N GLY A 172 6.21 6.71 -4.92
CA GLY A 172 6.91 7.78 -5.61
C GLY A 172 7.08 7.48 -7.10
N VAL A 173 7.43 6.25 -7.45
CA VAL A 173 7.52 5.79 -8.85
C VAL A 173 6.16 5.87 -9.53
N PHE A 174 5.07 5.41 -8.90
CA PHE A 174 3.73 5.43 -9.51
C PHE A 174 3.23 6.85 -9.77
N ILE A 175 3.42 7.77 -8.80
CA ILE A 175 3.06 9.18 -9.00
C ILE A 175 3.88 9.79 -10.14
N SER A 176 5.16 9.44 -10.23
CA SER A 176 6.03 9.90 -11.31
C SER A 176 5.61 9.35 -12.68
N LEU A 177 5.17 8.08 -12.74
CA LEU A 177 4.64 7.47 -13.97
C LEU A 177 3.33 8.12 -14.41
N ILE A 178 2.42 8.43 -13.48
CA ILE A 178 1.19 9.17 -13.80
C ILE A 178 1.54 10.54 -14.40
N GLY A 179 2.49 11.25 -13.80
CA GLY A 179 2.99 12.52 -14.32
C GLY A 179 3.61 12.38 -15.71
N LEU A 180 4.37 11.31 -15.96
CA LEU A 180 4.97 11.01 -17.26
C LEU A 180 3.90 10.70 -18.32
N VAL A 181 2.89 9.89 -18.00
CA VAL A 181 1.77 9.61 -18.91
C VAL A 181 1.05 10.91 -19.29
N ASN A 182 0.81 11.79 -18.33
CA ASN A 182 0.19 13.08 -18.60
C ASN A 182 1.06 13.97 -19.48
N LEU A 183 2.37 14.00 -19.24
CA LEU A 183 3.34 14.75 -20.05
C LEU A 183 3.33 14.25 -21.50
N VAL A 184 3.43 12.95 -21.72
CA VAL A 184 3.38 12.33 -23.04
C VAL A 184 2.07 12.66 -23.73
N HIS A 185 0.94 12.43 -23.04
CA HIS A 185 -0.38 12.66 -23.63
C HIS A 185 -0.61 14.11 -24.07
N ASN A 186 -0.14 15.08 -23.29
CA ASN A 186 -0.29 16.50 -23.61
C ASN A 186 0.49 16.93 -24.86
N ASN A 187 1.51 16.18 -25.21
CA ASN A 187 2.39 16.44 -26.36
C ASN A 187 2.14 15.51 -27.56
N LEU A 188 1.08 14.68 -27.53
CA LEU A 188 0.69 13.84 -28.66
C LEU A 188 0.20 14.68 -29.85
N PRO A 189 0.30 14.17 -31.09
CA PRO A 189 -0.32 14.82 -32.24
C PRO A 189 -1.84 14.92 -32.06
N SER A 190 -2.46 15.94 -32.66
CA SER A 190 -3.92 16.19 -32.55
C SER A 190 -4.79 15.00 -33.00
N LYS A 191 -4.26 14.18 -33.89
CA LYS A 191 -4.84 12.89 -34.28
C LYS A 191 -3.89 11.81 -33.81
N HIS A 192 -4.26 11.07 -32.77
CA HIS A 192 -3.49 9.97 -32.20
C HIS A 192 -4.40 8.76 -31.97
N ASP A 193 -3.82 7.60 -31.71
CA ASP A 193 -4.55 6.38 -31.39
C ASP A 193 -5.35 6.55 -30.09
N PRO A 194 -6.65 6.19 -30.04
CA PRO A 194 -7.50 6.30 -28.86
C PRO A 194 -6.95 5.57 -27.61
N LEU A 195 -6.01 4.63 -27.78
CA LEU A 195 -5.36 3.96 -26.68
C LEU A 195 -4.68 4.94 -25.71
N TRP A 196 -4.12 6.04 -26.22
CA TRP A 196 -3.49 7.07 -25.39
C TRP A 196 -4.49 7.76 -24.46
N ASP A 197 -5.69 8.03 -24.95
CA ASP A 197 -6.79 8.58 -24.14
C ASP A 197 -7.25 7.59 -23.07
N ASP A 198 -7.31 6.30 -23.43
CA ASP A 198 -7.67 5.25 -22.50
C ASP A 198 -6.60 5.06 -21.42
N ILE A 199 -5.32 5.12 -21.77
CA ILE A 199 -4.21 5.08 -20.84
C ILE A 199 -4.31 6.28 -19.87
N LYS A 200 -4.44 7.51 -20.39
CA LYS A 200 -4.57 8.71 -19.57
C LYS A 200 -5.78 8.66 -18.64
N ARG A 201 -6.90 8.17 -19.11
CA ARG A 201 -8.16 8.08 -18.34
C ARG A 201 -8.08 7.07 -17.20
N ASN A 202 -7.34 5.99 -17.40
CA ASN A 202 -7.35 4.85 -16.48
C ASN A 202 -6.07 4.69 -15.65
N ASN A 203 -4.97 5.38 -15.98
CA ASN A 203 -3.67 5.22 -15.32
C ASN A 203 -3.74 5.36 -13.81
N GLU A 204 -4.45 6.38 -13.32
CA GLU A 204 -4.60 6.61 -11.87
C GLU A 204 -5.31 5.45 -11.18
N SER A 205 -6.48 5.06 -11.69
CA SER A 205 -7.28 4.01 -11.06
C SER A 205 -6.62 2.63 -11.14
N VAL A 206 -5.86 2.36 -12.20
CA VAL A 206 -5.07 1.14 -12.39
C VAL A 206 -3.94 1.08 -11.36
N LEU A 207 -3.12 2.13 -11.32
CA LEU A 207 -1.97 2.20 -10.41
C LEU A 207 -2.42 2.27 -8.94
N GLU A 208 -3.52 2.97 -8.64
CA GLU A 208 -4.08 3.03 -7.30
C GLU A 208 -4.56 1.66 -6.80
N SER A 209 -5.27 0.91 -7.65
CA SER A 209 -5.76 -0.42 -7.28
C SER A 209 -4.59 -1.38 -7.01
N PHE A 210 -3.60 -1.37 -7.89
CA PHE A 210 -2.41 -2.21 -7.74
C PHE A 210 -1.59 -1.82 -6.50
N TYR A 211 -1.34 -0.51 -6.28
CA TYR A 211 -0.64 0.01 -5.12
C TYR A 211 -1.36 -0.33 -3.81
N THR A 212 -2.68 -0.15 -3.76
CA THR A 212 -3.49 -0.49 -2.58
C THR A 212 -3.35 -1.97 -2.23
N GLY A 213 -3.39 -2.83 -3.26
CA GLY A 213 -3.13 -4.25 -3.06
C GLY A 213 -1.74 -4.52 -2.48
N MET A 214 -0.69 -3.90 -3.05
CA MET A 214 0.70 -4.07 -2.56
C MET A 214 0.85 -3.60 -1.11
N SER A 215 0.29 -2.45 -0.77
CA SER A 215 0.34 -1.91 0.59
C SER A 215 -0.39 -2.82 1.59
N LEU A 216 -1.56 -3.34 1.21
CA LEU A 216 -2.29 -4.33 2.03
C LEU A 216 -1.54 -5.65 2.16
N GLY A 217 -0.91 -6.13 1.09
CA GLY A 217 -0.08 -7.34 1.12
C GLY A 217 1.11 -7.19 2.06
N LEU A 218 1.84 -6.08 1.94
CA LEU A 218 2.95 -5.78 2.86
C LEU A 218 2.46 -5.65 4.31
N ALA A 219 1.35 -4.95 4.55
CA ALA A 219 0.76 -4.84 5.88
C ALA A 219 0.41 -6.22 6.46
N TYR A 220 -0.16 -7.10 5.65
CA TYR A 220 -0.49 -8.47 6.02
C TYR A 220 0.76 -9.29 6.39
N HIS A 221 1.79 -9.30 5.54
CA HIS A 221 3.05 -9.99 5.79
C HIS A 221 3.71 -9.53 7.11
N LEU A 222 3.89 -8.21 7.27
CA LEU A 222 4.46 -7.63 8.49
C LEU A 222 3.61 -7.91 9.74
N GLY A 223 2.30 -8.04 9.58
CA GLY A 223 1.37 -8.43 10.64
C GLY A 223 1.57 -9.89 11.08
N ILE A 224 1.80 -10.80 10.12
CA ILE A 224 2.15 -12.21 10.41
C ILE A 224 3.48 -12.28 11.14
N ASP A 225 4.50 -11.56 10.68
CA ASP A 225 5.81 -11.48 11.32
C ASP A 225 5.72 -10.96 12.75
N ALA A 226 4.90 -9.96 12.99
CA ALA A 226 4.70 -9.39 14.32
C ALA A 226 4.01 -10.36 15.29
N THR A 227 3.15 -11.27 14.79
CA THR A 227 2.26 -12.06 15.64
C THR A 227 2.60 -13.54 15.65
N ILE A 228 2.73 -14.18 14.50
CA ILE A 228 2.79 -15.65 14.35
C ILE A 228 4.23 -16.13 14.23
N GLN A 229 5.01 -15.59 13.29
CA GLN A 229 6.34 -16.08 12.95
C GLN A 229 7.45 -15.62 13.90
N GLY A 230 7.17 -14.83 14.88
CA GLY A 230 8.01 -14.19 15.88
C GLY A 230 9.36 -14.80 16.19
N GLY A 231 10.30 -14.68 15.30
CA GLY A 231 11.69 -15.04 15.50
C GLY A 231 12.57 -14.26 14.54
N GLY A 232 13.65 -13.70 15.04
CA GLY A 232 14.58 -12.91 14.26
C GLY A 232 14.64 -11.45 14.67
N SER A 233 15.68 -10.79 14.24
CA SER A 233 15.92 -9.36 14.47
C SER A 233 16.25 -8.70 13.15
N TYR A 234 15.95 -7.42 12.99
CA TYR A 234 16.47 -6.65 11.87
C TYR A 234 18.01 -6.68 11.92
N ASN A 235 18.63 -7.27 10.90
CA ASN A 235 20.07 -7.52 10.90
C ASN A 235 20.89 -6.29 10.43
N ASP A 236 20.24 -5.33 9.80
CA ASP A 236 20.82 -4.12 9.23
C ASP A 236 20.64 -2.87 10.12
N LEU A 237 20.03 -3.02 11.29
CA LEU A 237 19.99 -1.94 12.27
C LEU A 237 21.35 -1.83 13.00
N PRO A 238 21.80 -0.60 13.33
CA PRO A 238 23.07 -0.38 14.03
C PRO A 238 23.06 -0.84 15.50
N PHE A 239 21.97 -1.45 15.95
CA PHE A 239 21.78 -1.98 17.30
C PHE A 239 21.02 -3.32 17.22
N SER A 240 21.30 -4.22 18.13
CA SER A 240 20.57 -5.49 18.23
C SER A 240 19.16 -5.26 18.77
N THR A 241 18.17 -5.75 18.05
CA THR A 241 16.77 -5.73 18.51
C THR A 241 16.45 -7.03 19.25
N THR A 242 15.69 -6.92 20.34
CA THR A 242 15.11 -8.10 20.98
C THR A 242 13.94 -8.62 20.15
N ASN A 243 13.54 -9.89 20.36
CA ASN A 243 12.34 -10.44 19.71
C ASN A 243 11.09 -9.55 19.92
N PHE A 244 10.95 -8.94 21.09
CA PHE A 244 9.86 -8.00 21.36
C PHE A 244 10.01 -6.72 20.53
N GLY A 245 11.21 -6.17 20.46
CA GLY A 245 11.49 -4.98 19.64
C GLY A 245 11.22 -5.23 18.17
N HIS A 246 11.61 -6.40 17.65
CA HIS A 246 11.31 -6.80 16.27
C HIS A 246 9.80 -6.83 16.02
N ARG A 247 9.04 -7.56 16.85
CA ARG A 247 7.58 -7.65 16.74
C ARG A 247 6.90 -6.28 16.82
N LEU A 248 7.40 -5.41 17.68
CA LEU A 248 6.87 -4.04 17.81
C LEU A 248 7.11 -3.23 16.53
N ILE A 249 8.32 -3.28 15.97
CA ILE A 249 8.65 -2.57 14.72
C ILE A 249 7.81 -3.10 13.55
N ALA A 250 7.75 -4.43 13.37
CA ALA A 250 6.94 -5.05 12.32
C ALA A 250 5.45 -4.70 12.48
N GLY A 251 4.90 -4.77 13.69
CA GLY A 251 3.52 -4.41 13.97
C GLY A 251 3.20 -2.94 13.69
N LEU A 252 4.08 -2.01 14.08
CA LEU A 252 3.92 -0.59 13.79
C LEU A 252 3.96 -0.30 12.28
N ASN A 253 4.87 -0.94 11.55
CA ASN A 253 4.94 -0.83 10.09
C ASN A 253 3.68 -1.42 9.44
N SER A 254 3.22 -2.60 9.90
CA SER A 254 1.97 -3.21 9.42
C SER A 254 0.76 -2.29 9.58
N ILE A 255 0.56 -1.74 10.78
CA ILE A 255 -0.54 -0.81 11.06
C ILE A 255 -0.41 0.46 10.21
N THR A 256 0.79 0.98 10.04
CA THR A 256 1.04 2.17 9.22
C THR A 256 0.67 1.94 7.76
N GLU A 257 1.08 0.80 7.17
CA GLU A 257 0.72 0.42 5.81
C GLU A 257 -0.79 0.19 5.65
N PHE A 258 -1.43 -0.44 6.62
CA PHE A 258 -2.87 -0.63 6.62
C PHE A 258 -3.64 0.70 6.64
N ILE A 259 -3.25 1.63 7.51
CA ILE A 259 -3.85 2.97 7.58
C ILE A 259 -3.61 3.72 6.27
N ASP A 260 -2.40 3.65 5.73
CA ASP A 260 -2.06 4.37 4.50
C ASP A 260 -2.82 3.81 3.29
N SER A 261 -2.98 2.49 3.19
CA SER A 261 -3.80 1.84 2.15
C SER A 261 -5.28 2.22 2.23
N SER A 262 -5.80 2.42 3.44
CA SER A 262 -7.22 2.79 3.67
C SER A 262 -7.53 4.26 3.35
N LYS A 263 -6.56 5.14 3.40
CA LYS A 263 -6.69 6.59 3.13
C LYS A 263 -6.63 6.93 1.64
N SER A 264 -6.91 5.99 0.78
CA SER A 264 -6.81 5.95 -0.67
C SER A 264 -6.99 7.28 -1.42
N LYS A 265 -6.19 7.47 -2.36
CA LYS A 265 -6.02 8.22 -3.62
C LYS A 265 -4.59 8.74 -3.72
N ILE A 266 -3.79 8.04 -4.51
CA ILE A 266 -2.36 8.39 -4.75
C ILE A 266 -2.16 9.86 -5.10
N LEU A 267 -3.09 10.48 -5.84
CA LEU A 267 -3.00 11.89 -6.25
C LEU A 267 -3.49 12.93 -5.23
N HIS A 268 -4.26 12.50 -4.24
CA HIS A 268 -4.76 13.41 -3.20
C HIS A 268 -3.93 13.32 -1.91
N ARG A 269 -2.87 12.56 -1.97
CA ARG A 269 -1.86 12.41 -0.93
C ARG A 269 -0.70 13.35 -1.18
#